data_a55354419f9bff5814eaa4b7e7f9591d
#
_entry.id   a55354419f9bff5814eaa4b7e7f9591d
#
_cell.length_a   1.000
_cell.length_b   1.000
_cell.length_c   1.000
_cell.angle_alpha   90.00
_cell.angle_beta   90.00
_cell.angle_gamma   90.00
#
_symmetry.space_group_name_H-M   'P 1'
#
loop_
_entity.id
_entity.type
_entity.pdbx_description
1 polymer ?
#
loop_
_entity_poly.entity_id
_entity_poly.type
_entity_poly.pdbx_seq_one_letter_code
_entity_poly.pdbx_strand_id
1 'polypeptide(L)'
;DKFERRYPANFISEAIDQTRGWFYTLSAIAACLFDSPAFLNCIVLGHVQDKEGRKMSKHIGNVVDPWVLLDNQGADAVRWYFYTSSSI
;
A
#
# COMPACT_ATOMS: atom_id res chain seq x y z
N ASP A 1 8.60 21.09 -19.02
CA ASP A 1 7.96 19.82 -19.25
C ASP A 1 7.35 19.26 -17.96
N LYS A 2 6.17 18.68 -18.07
CA LYS A 2 5.46 18.11 -16.90
C LYS A 2 6.26 16.99 -16.24
N PHE A 3 6.92 16.16 -17.04
CA PHE A 3 7.73 15.05 -16.50
C PHE A 3 8.89 15.60 -15.69
N GLU A 4 9.64 16.54 -16.22
CA GLU A 4 10.81 17.10 -15.53
C GLU A 4 10.46 17.75 -14.20
N ARG A 5 9.27 18.33 -14.10
CA ARG A 5 8.81 18.98 -12.87
C ARG A 5 8.25 18.01 -11.85
N ARG A 6 7.85 16.81 -12.28
CA ARG A 6 7.19 15.82 -11.41
C ARG A 6 8.05 14.58 -11.12
N TYR A 7 9.18 14.47 -11.78
CA TYR A 7 10.10 13.37 -11.56
C TYR A 7 11.33 13.85 -10.81
N PRO A 8 11.81 13.15 -9.81
CA PRO A 8 11.18 11.97 -9.18
C PRO A 8 9.93 12.34 -8.36
N ALA A 9 9.10 11.35 -8.04
CA ALA A 9 7.93 11.59 -7.20
C ALA A 9 8.35 12.01 -5.79
N ASN A 10 7.61 12.92 -5.18
CA ASN A 10 7.94 13.36 -3.81
C ASN A 10 7.77 12.23 -2.81
N PHE A 11 6.70 11.45 -2.94
CA PHE A 11 6.53 10.22 -2.16
C PHE A 11 5.63 9.25 -2.90
N ILE A 12 5.77 7.98 -2.58
CA ILE A 12 4.83 6.93 -2.97
C ILE A 12 4.44 6.14 -1.72
N SER A 13 3.28 5.49 -1.76
CA SER A 13 2.81 4.71 -0.62
C SER A 13 2.05 3.48 -1.10
N GLU A 14 2.42 2.35 -0.57
CA GLU A 14 1.75 1.07 -0.76
C GLU A 14 2.14 0.11 0.36
N ALA A 15 1.58 -1.09 0.35
CA ALA A 15 1.88 -2.10 1.34
C ALA A 15 3.29 -2.68 1.16
N ILE A 16 3.76 -3.33 2.20
CA ILE A 16 5.15 -3.83 2.28
C ILE A 16 5.48 -4.88 1.22
N ASP A 17 4.48 -5.60 0.70
CA ASP A 17 4.71 -6.59 -0.34
C ASP A 17 5.20 -5.97 -1.66
N GLN A 18 5.00 -4.66 -1.84
CA GLN A 18 5.45 -3.96 -3.03
C GLN A 18 6.97 -3.75 -3.08
N THR A 19 7.70 -4.15 -2.06
CA THR A 19 9.17 -4.25 -2.13
C THR A 19 9.62 -5.28 -3.17
N ARG A 20 8.76 -6.23 -3.51
CA ARG A 20 8.99 -7.21 -4.57
C ARG A 20 8.07 -7.00 -5.78
N GLY A 21 7.40 -5.87 -5.84
CA GLY A 21 6.48 -5.54 -6.92
C GLY A 21 6.71 -4.13 -7.42
N TRP A 22 5.77 -3.24 -7.17
CA TRP A 22 5.76 -1.89 -7.73
C TRP A 22 6.99 -1.06 -7.33
N PHE A 23 7.38 -1.09 -6.06
CA PHE A 23 8.56 -0.34 -5.61
C PHE A 23 9.81 -0.81 -6.34
N TYR A 24 9.99 -2.12 -6.44
CA TYR A 24 11.12 -2.71 -7.16
C TYR A 24 11.10 -2.34 -8.63
N THR A 25 9.94 -2.48 -9.28
CA THR A 25 9.80 -2.21 -10.72
C THR A 25 10.09 -0.74 -11.04
N LEU A 26 9.55 0.19 -10.25
CA LEU A 26 9.82 1.61 -10.45
C LEU A 26 11.30 1.93 -10.29
N SER A 27 11.93 1.37 -9.27
CA SER A 27 13.35 1.61 -9.01
C SER A 27 14.24 1.04 -10.11
N ALA A 28 13.91 -0.15 -10.61
CA ALA A 28 14.68 -0.78 -11.69
C ALA A 28 14.58 0.03 -12.99
N ILE A 29 13.38 0.46 -13.36
CA ILE A 29 13.15 1.25 -14.57
C ILE A 29 13.86 2.61 -14.45
N ALA A 30 13.73 3.27 -13.31
CA ALA A 30 14.34 4.58 -13.09
C ALA A 30 15.85 4.49 -13.13
N ALA A 31 16.44 3.46 -12.53
CA ALA A 31 17.88 3.26 -12.56
C ALA A 31 18.39 3.04 -13.99
N CYS A 32 17.67 2.25 -14.79
CA CYS A 32 18.06 1.97 -16.16
C CYS A 32 17.93 3.18 -17.09
N LEU A 33 16.87 3.96 -16.96
CA LEU A 33 16.58 5.04 -17.90
C LEU A 33 17.15 6.38 -17.47
N PHE A 34 17.20 6.66 -16.17
CA PHE A 34 17.53 8.00 -15.65
C PHE A 34 18.69 8.01 -14.69
N ASP A 35 19.19 6.87 -14.27
CA ASP A 35 20.26 6.73 -13.28
C ASP A 35 19.97 7.54 -12.00
N SER A 36 18.70 7.52 -11.58
CA SER A 36 18.22 8.26 -10.41
C SER A 36 17.04 7.53 -9.79
N PRO A 37 16.70 7.82 -8.52
CA PRO A 37 15.53 7.20 -7.90
C PRO A 37 14.23 7.67 -8.54
N ALA A 38 13.23 6.79 -8.54
CA ALA A 38 11.90 7.13 -9.04
C ALA A 38 11.10 7.96 -8.05
N PHE A 39 11.43 7.88 -6.76
CA PHE A 39 10.73 8.57 -5.68
C PHE A 39 11.74 8.97 -4.60
N LEU A 40 11.42 10.03 -3.89
CA LEU A 40 12.29 10.55 -2.83
C LEU A 40 11.95 9.95 -1.47
N ASN A 41 10.68 9.62 -1.25
CA ASN A 41 10.21 9.06 0.02
C ASN A 41 9.23 7.92 -0.29
N CYS A 42 9.22 6.92 0.58
CA CYS A 42 8.30 5.79 0.44
C CYS A 42 7.66 5.53 1.80
N ILE A 43 6.33 5.63 1.83
CA ILE A 43 5.55 5.28 3.02
C ILE A 43 5.07 3.84 2.84
N VAL A 44 5.58 2.95 3.68
CA VAL A 44 5.31 1.52 3.57
C VAL A 44 4.26 1.14 4.62
N LEU A 45 3.15 0.61 4.16
CA LEU A 45 2.04 0.20 5.02
C LEU A 45 2.12 -1.29 5.31
N GLY A 46 1.69 -1.67 6.52
CA GLY A 46 1.55 -3.06 6.88
C GLY A 46 0.32 -3.69 6.24
N HIS A 47 0.17 -5.00 6.43
CA HIS A 47 -1.00 -5.73 5.95
C HIS A 47 -2.15 -5.63 6.96
N VAL A 48 -3.39 -5.66 6.45
CA VAL A 48 -4.57 -5.86 7.28
C VAL A 48 -4.55 -7.31 7.76
N GLN A 49 -4.65 -7.50 9.06
CA GLN A 49 -4.52 -8.80 9.70
C GLN A 49 -5.87 -9.30 10.21
N ASP A 50 -5.95 -10.61 10.45
CA ASP A 50 -7.11 -11.20 11.10
C ASP A 50 -7.02 -10.97 12.63
N LYS A 51 -8.02 -11.46 13.38
CA LYS A 51 -8.08 -11.27 14.83
C LYS A 51 -6.94 -11.95 15.60
N GLU A 52 -6.26 -12.92 14.99
CA GLU A 52 -5.10 -13.58 15.56
C GLU A 52 -3.78 -12.92 15.12
N GLY A 53 -3.85 -11.82 14.39
CA GLY A 53 -2.66 -11.10 13.92
C GLY A 53 -2.01 -11.70 12.69
N ARG A 54 -2.72 -12.55 11.94
CA ARG A 54 -2.19 -13.18 10.73
C ARG A 54 -2.61 -12.40 9.49
N LYS A 55 -1.73 -12.35 8.50
CA LYS A 55 -2.07 -11.78 7.20
C LYS A 55 -3.24 -12.55 6.57
N MET A 56 -4.22 -11.83 6.05
CA MET A 56 -5.34 -12.45 5.35
C MET A 56 -4.87 -13.13 4.07
N SER A 57 -5.32 -14.36 3.86
CA SER A 57 -4.96 -15.17 2.70
C SER A 57 -6.11 -16.08 2.32
N LYS A 58 -6.32 -16.26 1.02
CA LYS A 58 -7.32 -17.20 0.52
C LYS A 58 -7.03 -18.64 0.95
N HIS A 59 -5.77 -19.00 1.11
CA HIS A 59 -5.38 -20.34 1.55
C HIS A 59 -5.79 -20.61 3.00
N ILE A 60 -5.70 -19.61 3.86
CA ILE A 60 -6.08 -19.73 5.27
C ILE A 60 -7.60 -19.59 5.43
N GLY A 61 -8.25 -18.90 4.49
CA GLY A 61 -9.69 -18.66 4.55
C GLY A 61 -10.09 -17.57 5.54
N ASN A 62 -9.18 -16.68 5.89
CA ASN A 62 -9.43 -15.58 6.84
C ASN A 62 -9.67 -14.24 6.16
N VAL A 63 -10.01 -14.24 4.88
CA VAL A 63 -10.30 -13.02 4.12
C VAL A 63 -11.68 -12.51 4.49
N VAL A 64 -11.76 -11.21 4.81
CA VAL A 64 -13.01 -10.52 5.10
C VAL A 64 -13.44 -9.76 3.84
N ASP A 65 -14.69 -9.98 3.42
CA ASP A 65 -15.28 -9.22 2.32
C ASP A 65 -15.56 -7.79 2.80
N PRO A 66 -14.92 -6.77 2.18
CA PRO A 66 -15.14 -5.38 2.61
C PRO A 66 -16.60 -4.94 2.53
N TRP A 67 -17.38 -5.50 1.62
CA TRP A 67 -18.80 -5.13 1.48
C TRP A 67 -19.63 -5.46 2.72
N VAL A 68 -19.27 -6.53 3.44
CA VAL A 68 -19.94 -6.87 4.71
C VAL A 68 -19.78 -5.72 5.71
N LEU A 69 -18.60 -5.17 5.83
CA LEU A 69 -18.32 -4.04 6.73
C LEU A 69 -18.97 -2.75 6.23
N LEU A 70 -18.90 -2.49 4.94
CA LEU A 70 -19.48 -1.28 4.35
C LEU A 70 -21.01 -1.27 4.50
N ASP A 71 -21.65 -2.40 4.32
CA ASP A 71 -23.10 -2.51 4.45
C ASP A 71 -23.57 -2.42 5.90
N ASN A 72 -22.78 -2.94 6.85
CA ASN A 72 -23.17 -2.97 8.27
C ASN A 72 -22.79 -1.71 9.03
N GLN A 73 -21.57 -1.19 8.84
CA GLN A 73 -21.03 -0.06 9.60
C GLN A 73 -20.88 1.22 8.78
N GLY A 74 -20.90 1.12 7.46
CA GLY A 74 -20.70 2.26 6.59
C GLY A 74 -19.24 2.55 6.26
N ALA A 75 -19.02 3.26 5.17
CA ALA A 75 -17.70 3.56 4.67
C ALA A 75 -16.89 4.45 5.61
N ASP A 76 -17.51 5.41 6.27
CA ASP A 76 -16.81 6.33 7.17
C ASP A 76 -16.27 5.61 8.39
N ALA A 77 -17.01 4.63 8.93
CA ALA A 77 -16.54 3.85 10.06
C ALA A 77 -15.33 2.99 9.69
N VAL A 78 -15.36 2.37 8.51
CA VAL A 78 -14.24 1.56 8.00
C VAL A 78 -13.01 2.44 7.77
N ARG A 79 -13.18 3.61 7.17
CA ARG A 79 -12.08 4.55 6.95
C ARG A 79 -11.48 5.02 8.28
N TRP A 80 -12.31 5.34 9.24
CA TRP A 80 -11.84 5.76 10.56
C TRP A 80 -11.01 4.67 11.23
N TYR A 81 -11.46 3.43 11.13
CA TYR A 81 -10.71 2.29 11.64
C TYR A 81 -9.31 2.23 11.05
N PHE A 82 -9.19 2.36 9.72
CA PHE A 82 -7.89 2.30 9.07
C PHE A 82 -6.98 3.47 9.47
N TYR A 83 -7.54 4.65 9.65
CA TYR A 83 -6.72 5.80 10.06
C TYR A 83 -6.22 5.69 11.51
N THR A 84 -6.92 5.01 12.35
CA THR A 84 -6.61 4.94 13.79
C THR A 84 -5.97 3.62 14.21
N SER A 85 -5.95 2.62 13.34
CA SER A 85 -5.40 1.31 13.67
C SER A 85 -3.88 1.35 13.67
N SER A 86 -3.27 0.85 14.73
CA SER A 86 -1.82 0.77 14.85
C SER A 86 -1.23 -0.46 14.18
N SER A 87 -2.07 -1.39 13.71
CA SER A 87 -1.63 -2.64 13.11
C SER A 87 -1.50 -2.58 11.59
N ILE A 88 -1.72 -1.41 11.02
CA ILE A 88 -1.64 -1.22 9.58
C ILE A 88 -0.40 -0.44 9.21
#